data_0180812c3911238be6bbc3a34c38584f
#
_entry.id   0180812c3911238be6bbc3a34c38584f
#
_cell.length_a   1.000
_cell.length_b   1.000
_cell.length_c   1.000
_cell.angle_alpha   90.00
_cell.angle_beta   90.00
_cell.angle_gamma   90.00
#
_symmetry.space_group_name_H-M   'P 1'
#
loop_
_entity.id
_entity.type
_entity.pdbx_description
1 polymer ?
#
loop_
_entity_poly.entity_id
_entity_poly.type
_entity_poly.pdbx_seq_one_letter_code
_entity_poly.pdbx_strand_id
1 'polypeptide(L)'
;MSNIKKYCIFTTIYNVGFTFCTGAIMQTFLIQAGFSAEQVYLLNSLMQIMQVAMMLVLTFLSGKIKRVKTVTSISHLSLCILTVVFLMGAINPESIKRGYVIAVFITAGISYVGVGLYTILSYCLPYYTIDMKDYGKMTGVSAAIAGGASFLMSLAYSLLLSKFSYMKITSTFFIISILCFILSSIVCASMREKIMETNEEEREKNDVTAVFKNKNTYILLIPNFTRGLSIGIFNVIATIAISTSILNETTSSYVNVILQIATFAGNMFFAFAYKKLSTKNLLLFATIGACVSFPLSLELGVAGFFCCFTVASFFRFVIDTAIPVIVTEIIPKEQIGPYTSIRMLVFTGAQAVATLIITPLNAAVGYTGVLIFATVMLFICGVMYYAVAKSVKQSIGNQK
;
A
#
# COMPACT_ATOMS: atom_id res chain seq x y z
N MET A 1 14.21 -6.52 25.83
CA MET A 1 13.41 -7.01 24.68
C MET A 1 14.29 -7.02 23.44
N SER A 2 14.30 -8.11 22.66
CA SER A 2 15.11 -8.21 21.43
C SER A 2 14.62 -7.24 20.34
N ASN A 3 15.50 -6.85 19.40
CA ASN A 3 15.14 -5.98 18.29
C ASN A 3 14.04 -6.60 17.41
N ILE A 4 14.02 -7.92 17.24
CA ILE A 4 12.96 -8.63 16.51
C ILE A 4 11.58 -8.38 17.14
N LYS A 5 11.46 -8.55 18.46
CA LYS A 5 10.21 -8.27 19.18
C LYS A 5 9.79 -6.80 19.05
N LYS A 6 10.75 -5.87 19.18
CA LYS A 6 10.49 -4.44 19.00
C LYS A 6 10.04 -4.14 17.59
N TYR A 7 10.66 -4.75 16.57
CA TYR A 7 10.26 -4.60 15.16
C TYR A 7 8.83 -5.06 14.94
N CYS A 8 8.46 -6.25 15.38
CA CYS A 8 7.08 -6.74 15.26
C CYS A 8 6.08 -5.82 15.97
N ILE A 9 6.41 -5.32 17.15
CA ILE A 9 5.51 -4.45 17.93
C ILE A 9 5.31 -3.11 17.22
N PHE A 10 6.38 -2.40 16.84
CA PHE A 10 6.21 -1.08 16.23
C PHE A 10 5.52 -1.18 14.87
N THR A 11 5.85 -2.19 14.06
CA THR A 11 5.20 -2.43 12.78
C THR A 11 3.71 -2.70 12.95
N THR A 12 3.34 -3.53 13.93
CA THR A 12 1.93 -3.83 14.24
C THR A 12 1.18 -2.57 14.67
N ILE A 13 1.72 -1.82 15.64
CA ILE A 13 1.10 -0.61 16.16
C ILE A 13 0.96 0.45 15.06
N TYR A 14 2.01 0.63 14.23
CA TYR A 14 1.96 1.56 13.10
C TYR A 14 0.87 1.18 12.11
N ASN A 15 0.78 -0.09 11.70
CA ASN A 15 -0.23 -0.55 10.73
C ASN A 15 -1.66 -0.41 11.27
N VAL A 16 -1.88 -0.66 12.57
CA VAL A 16 -3.19 -0.39 13.20
C VAL A 16 -3.54 1.09 13.09
N GLY A 17 -2.65 2.01 13.46
CA GLY A 17 -2.88 3.45 13.32
C GLY A 17 -3.11 3.85 11.86
N PHE A 18 -2.30 3.33 10.94
CA PHE A 18 -2.38 3.62 9.50
C PHE A 18 -3.73 3.21 8.89
N THR A 19 -4.32 2.10 9.35
CA THR A 19 -5.60 1.58 8.87
C THR A 19 -6.75 2.58 9.00
N PHE A 20 -6.74 3.44 10.03
CA PHE A 20 -7.84 4.39 10.28
C PHE A 20 -7.65 5.76 9.61
N CYS A 21 -6.41 6.16 9.31
CA CYS A 21 -6.15 7.43 8.64
C CYS A 21 -5.89 7.31 7.15
N THR A 22 -6.12 6.14 6.58
CA THR A 22 -5.92 5.88 5.14
C THR A 22 -7.04 4.98 4.59
N GLY A 23 -7.04 4.75 3.29
CA GLY A 23 -7.96 3.81 2.64
C GLY A 23 -9.43 4.15 2.83
N ALA A 24 -10.26 3.12 2.93
CA ALA A 24 -11.71 3.27 2.91
C ALA A 24 -12.27 4.08 4.09
N ILE A 25 -11.69 3.95 5.30
CA ILE A 25 -12.18 4.68 6.48
C ILE A 25 -11.94 6.19 6.32
N MET A 26 -10.74 6.59 5.89
CA MET A 26 -10.43 7.98 5.57
C MET A 26 -11.34 8.53 4.48
N GLN A 27 -11.53 7.78 3.39
CA GLN A 27 -12.36 8.21 2.26
C GLN A 27 -13.81 8.42 2.69
N THR A 28 -14.38 7.48 3.45
CA THR A 28 -15.74 7.61 3.98
C THR A 28 -15.85 8.81 4.91
N PHE A 29 -14.88 9.02 5.80
CA PHE A 29 -14.85 10.17 6.69
C PHE A 29 -14.83 11.49 5.90
N LEU A 30 -14.00 11.61 4.88
CA LEU A 30 -13.91 12.82 4.07
C LEU A 30 -15.22 13.13 3.35
N ILE A 31 -15.89 12.11 2.78
CA ILE A 31 -17.20 12.29 2.15
C ILE A 31 -18.24 12.74 3.19
N GLN A 32 -18.26 12.13 4.37
CA GLN A 32 -19.16 12.53 5.46
C GLN A 32 -18.84 13.93 6.00
N ALA A 33 -17.57 14.36 5.90
CA ALA A 33 -17.13 15.71 6.18
C ALA A 33 -17.40 16.70 5.03
N GLY A 34 -18.19 16.30 4.02
CA GLY A 34 -18.63 17.17 2.92
C GLY A 34 -17.63 17.35 1.77
N PHE A 35 -16.58 16.51 1.70
CA PHE A 35 -15.70 16.50 0.53
C PHE A 35 -16.40 15.84 -0.66
N SER A 36 -16.26 16.42 -1.84
CA SER A 36 -16.69 15.74 -3.06
C SER A 36 -15.79 14.53 -3.37
N ALA A 37 -16.31 13.57 -4.14
CA ALA A 37 -15.49 12.43 -4.60
C ALA A 37 -14.23 12.89 -5.35
N GLU A 38 -14.35 13.94 -6.16
CA GLU A 38 -13.22 14.55 -6.88
C GLU A 38 -12.14 15.07 -5.92
N GLN A 39 -12.53 15.74 -4.84
CA GLN A 39 -11.61 16.20 -3.82
C GLN A 39 -10.91 15.03 -3.13
N VAL A 40 -11.60 13.92 -2.89
CA VAL A 40 -10.99 12.70 -2.32
C VAL A 40 -10.01 12.08 -3.30
N TYR A 41 -10.32 12.02 -4.60
CA TYR A 41 -9.36 11.52 -5.61
C TYR A 41 -8.14 12.42 -5.71
N LEU A 42 -8.33 13.74 -5.77
CA LEU A 42 -7.24 14.72 -5.82
C LEU A 42 -6.35 14.64 -4.56
N LEU A 43 -6.95 14.48 -3.38
CA LEU A 43 -6.21 14.31 -2.13
C LEU A 43 -5.36 13.03 -2.17
N ASN A 44 -5.93 11.90 -2.61
CA ASN A 44 -5.18 10.64 -2.77
C ASN A 44 -4.01 10.81 -3.76
N SER A 45 -4.22 11.54 -4.86
CA SER A 45 -3.16 11.83 -5.82
C SER A 45 -2.05 12.67 -5.21
N LEU A 46 -2.40 13.75 -4.50
CA LEU A 46 -1.43 14.60 -3.78
C LEU A 46 -0.60 13.78 -2.81
N MET A 47 -1.25 12.92 -2.01
CA MET A 47 -0.60 12.05 -1.04
C MET A 47 0.43 11.14 -1.73
N GLN A 48 0.06 10.51 -2.84
CA GLN A 48 0.96 9.64 -3.61
C GLN A 48 2.11 10.43 -4.26
N ILE A 49 1.85 11.61 -4.81
CA ILE A 49 2.88 12.48 -5.41
C ILE A 49 3.91 12.88 -4.36
N MET A 50 3.48 13.31 -3.17
CA MET A 50 4.38 13.71 -2.10
C MET A 50 5.20 12.53 -1.57
N GLN A 51 4.59 11.35 -1.48
CA GLN A 51 5.28 10.11 -1.16
C GLN A 51 6.38 9.80 -2.20
N VAL A 52 6.05 9.84 -3.49
CA VAL A 52 6.99 9.59 -4.59
C VAL A 52 8.12 10.59 -4.61
N ALA A 53 7.81 11.89 -4.44
CA ALA A 53 8.83 12.94 -4.40
C ALA A 53 9.86 12.67 -3.29
N MET A 54 9.40 12.28 -2.09
CA MET A 54 10.30 11.96 -0.99
C MET A 54 11.07 10.65 -1.21
N MET A 55 10.43 9.63 -1.78
CA MET A 55 11.10 8.38 -2.15
C MET A 55 12.21 8.63 -3.18
N LEU A 56 11.97 9.52 -4.15
CA LEU A 56 12.97 9.93 -5.14
C LEU A 56 14.17 10.60 -4.46
N VAL A 57 13.92 11.56 -3.57
CA VAL A 57 14.98 12.22 -2.79
C VAL A 57 15.80 11.20 -2.00
N LEU A 58 15.14 10.25 -1.33
CA LEU A 58 15.82 9.20 -0.57
C LEU A 58 16.64 8.25 -1.43
N THR A 59 16.20 7.96 -2.66
CA THR A 59 16.96 7.10 -3.57
C THR A 59 18.37 7.66 -3.80
N PHE A 60 18.53 9.01 -3.83
CA PHE A 60 19.84 9.67 -3.96
C PHE A 60 20.54 9.96 -2.64
N LEU A 61 19.80 10.03 -1.52
CA LEU A 61 20.34 10.39 -0.22
C LEU A 61 20.52 9.21 0.74
N SER A 62 20.03 8.02 0.42
CA SER A 62 20.00 6.86 1.34
C SER A 62 21.39 6.52 1.90
N GLY A 63 22.45 6.60 1.09
CA GLY A 63 23.83 6.38 1.53
C GLY A 63 24.41 7.42 2.50
N LYS A 64 23.70 8.55 2.72
CA LYS A 64 24.11 9.62 3.66
C LYS A 64 23.41 9.53 5.01
N ILE A 65 22.41 8.66 5.17
CA ILE A 65 21.66 8.53 6.41
C ILE A 65 22.42 7.66 7.39
N LYS A 66 23.04 8.29 8.40
CA LYS A 66 23.83 7.61 9.43
C LYS A 66 22.99 6.92 10.51
N ARG A 67 21.76 7.37 10.77
CA ARG A 67 20.88 6.88 11.84
C ARG A 67 19.49 6.56 11.28
N VAL A 68 19.37 5.39 10.65
CA VAL A 68 18.13 4.94 9.99
C VAL A 68 16.98 4.85 11.00
N LYS A 69 17.19 4.30 12.20
CA LYS A 69 16.14 4.19 13.22
C LYS A 69 15.55 5.54 13.64
N THR A 70 16.40 6.57 13.78
CA THR A 70 15.94 7.90 14.23
C THR A 70 15.04 8.54 13.18
N VAL A 71 15.45 8.48 11.91
CA VAL A 71 14.65 9.04 10.81
C VAL A 71 13.35 8.24 10.62
N THR A 72 13.41 6.90 10.71
CA THR A 72 12.21 6.05 10.69
C THR A 72 11.26 6.37 11.85
N SER A 73 11.78 6.56 13.06
CA SER A 73 10.98 6.91 14.22
C SER A 73 10.26 8.26 14.03
N ILE A 74 10.96 9.29 13.55
CA ILE A 74 10.37 10.60 13.29
C ILE A 74 9.32 10.51 12.18
N SER A 75 9.55 9.70 11.13
CA SER A 75 8.60 9.54 10.02
C SER A 75 7.25 8.98 10.46
N HIS A 76 7.19 8.20 11.55
CA HIS A 76 5.91 7.73 12.12
C HIS A 76 5.04 8.87 12.66
N LEU A 77 5.66 9.94 13.19
CA LEU A 77 4.94 11.08 13.75
C LEU A 77 4.31 11.97 12.66
N SER A 78 4.74 11.86 11.42
CA SER A 78 4.21 12.70 10.34
C SER A 78 2.71 12.51 10.14
N LEU A 79 2.19 11.29 10.29
CA LEU A 79 0.76 11.01 10.18
C LEU A 79 -0.07 11.54 11.36
N CYS A 80 0.55 11.82 12.51
CA CYS A 80 -0.16 12.47 13.61
C CYS A 80 -0.75 13.82 13.19
N ILE A 81 -0.01 14.59 12.35
CA ILE A 81 -0.45 15.94 11.91
C ILE A 81 -1.78 15.83 11.15
N LEU A 82 -1.84 14.94 10.15
CA LEU A 82 -3.05 14.71 9.37
C LEU A 82 -4.19 14.17 10.24
N THR A 83 -3.87 13.19 11.11
CA THR A 83 -4.87 12.55 11.97
C THR A 83 -5.46 13.52 12.99
N VAL A 84 -4.67 14.47 13.49
CA VAL A 84 -5.18 15.55 14.38
C VAL A 84 -6.17 16.43 13.61
N VAL A 85 -5.88 16.80 12.36
CA VAL A 85 -6.83 17.59 11.56
C VAL A 85 -8.12 16.79 11.30
N PHE A 86 -8.03 15.49 11.00
CA PHE A 86 -9.21 14.64 10.88
C PHE A 86 -10.01 14.58 12.20
N LEU A 87 -9.32 14.44 13.33
CA LEU A 87 -9.96 14.45 14.65
C LEU A 87 -10.71 15.76 14.93
N MET A 88 -10.13 16.91 14.58
CA MET A 88 -10.79 18.20 14.74
C MET A 88 -12.09 18.28 13.94
N GLY A 89 -12.12 17.81 12.69
CA GLY A 89 -13.32 17.72 11.88
C GLY A 89 -14.36 16.73 12.43
N ALA A 90 -13.91 15.60 12.97
CA ALA A 90 -14.81 14.58 13.54
C ALA A 90 -15.47 15.04 14.87
N ILE A 91 -14.75 15.80 15.70
CA ILE A 91 -15.29 16.34 16.98
C ILE A 91 -16.22 17.52 16.72
N ASN A 92 -15.90 18.38 15.76
CA ASN A 92 -16.68 19.57 15.45
C ASN A 92 -17.04 19.64 13.95
N PRO A 93 -18.04 18.88 13.49
CA PRO A 93 -18.44 18.86 12.09
C PRO A 93 -18.86 20.22 11.53
N GLU A 94 -19.38 21.12 12.39
CA GLU A 94 -19.78 22.48 11.98
C GLU A 94 -18.59 23.36 11.62
N SER A 95 -17.39 23.02 12.07
CA SER A 95 -16.15 23.73 11.70
C SER A 95 -15.65 23.41 10.29
N ILE A 96 -16.28 22.44 9.60
CA ILE A 96 -15.88 22.00 8.28
C ILE A 96 -16.30 23.04 7.24
N LYS A 97 -15.41 23.98 7.01
CA LYS A 97 -15.50 25.08 6.05
C LYS A 97 -14.37 24.97 5.03
N ARG A 98 -14.33 25.88 4.06
CA ARG A 98 -13.25 25.94 3.05
C ARG A 98 -11.84 25.89 3.67
N GLY A 99 -11.63 26.54 4.82
CA GLY A 99 -10.33 26.51 5.54
C GLY A 99 -9.94 25.12 6.02
N TYR A 100 -10.92 24.31 6.43
CA TYR A 100 -10.68 22.90 6.83
C TYR A 100 -10.22 22.04 5.64
N VAL A 101 -10.86 22.19 4.47
CA VAL A 101 -10.45 21.49 3.25
C VAL A 101 -8.98 21.80 2.92
N ILE A 102 -8.60 23.08 2.93
CA ILE A 102 -7.23 23.50 2.69
C ILE A 102 -6.27 22.90 3.74
N ALA A 103 -6.64 22.92 5.02
CA ALA A 103 -5.83 22.35 6.09
C ALA A 103 -5.59 20.84 5.89
N VAL A 104 -6.62 20.08 5.45
CA VAL A 104 -6.50 18.67 5.13
C VAL A 104 -5.51 18.45 3.98
N PHE A 105 -5.59 19.22 2.89
CA PHE A 105 -4.67 19.09 1.77
C PHE A 105 -3.22 19.38 2.14
N ILE A 106 -2.98 20.47 2.89
CA ILE A 106 -1.62 20.84 3.33
C ILE A 106 -1.05 19.78 4.27
N THR A 107 -1.82 19.36 5.27
CA THR A 107 -1.34 18.38 6.26
C THR A 107 -1.18 16.99 5.66
N ALA A 108 -2.02 16.60 4.70
CA ALA A 108 -1.84 15.36 3.94
C ALA A 108 -0.53 15.38 3.14
N GLY A 109 -0.24 16.47 2.45
CA GLY A 109 1.02 16.63 1.72
C GLY A 109 2.23 16.46 2.64
N ILE A 110 2.27 17.20 3.77
CA ILE A 110 3.36 17.13 4.76
C ILE A 110 3.48 15.71 5.34
N SER A 111 2.36 15.09 5.70
CA SER A 111 2.35 13.75 6.31
C SER A 111 2.86 12.68 5.34
N TYR A 112 2.52 12.78 4.06
CA TYR A 112 2.94 11.81 3.07
C TYR A 112 4.39 11.95 2.60
N VAL A 113 5.04 13.08 2.83
CA VAL A 113 6.51 13.17 2.82
C VAL A 113 7.09 12.21 3.86
N GLY A 114 6.56 12.20 5.08
CA GLY A 114 6.97 11.24 6.11
C GLY A 114 6.64 9.78 5.77
N VAL A 115 5.50 9.52 5.13
CA VAL A 115 5.18 8.16 4.62
C VAL A 115 6.19 7.72 3.55
N GLY A 116 6.65 8.61 2.69
CA GLY A 116 7.71 8.33 1.70
C GLY A 116 9.03 7.97 2.37
N LEU A 117 9.42 8.70 3.43
CA LEU A 117 10.57 8.35 4.29
C LEU A 117 10.39 6.96 4.89
N TYR A 118 9.26 6.71 5.54
CA TYR A 118 8.97 5.43 6.17
C TYR A 118 9.01 4.28 5.18
N THR A 119 8.44 4.43 4.00
CA THR A 119 8.34 3.37 3.00
C THR A 119 9.71 2.82 2.62
N ILE A 120 10.71 3.66 2.38
CA ILE A 120 12.08 3.19 2.06
C ILE A 120 12.82 2.73 3.31
N LEU A 121 12.78 3.52 4.37
CA LEU A 121 13.59 3.25 5.57
C LEU A 121 13.12 2.02 6.34
N SER A 122 11.84 1.67 6.28
CA SER A 122 11.31 0.44 6.89
C SER A 122 11.90 -0.83 6.26
N TYR A 123 12.24 -0.79 4.97
CA TYR A 123 12.97 -1.88 4.31
C TYR A 123 14.45 -1.90 4.68
N CYS A 124 15.05 -0.74 4.95
CA CYS A 124 16.46 -0.63 5.33
C CYS A 124 16.70 -0.96 6.82
N LEU A 125 15.78 -0.57 7.70
CA LEU A 125 15.95 -0.70 9.15
C LEU A 125 16.32 -2.10 9.65
N PRO A 126 15.78 -3.21 9.15
CA PRO A 126 16.17 -4.55 9.56
C PRO A 126 17.65 -4.85 9.33
N TYR A 127 18.24 -4.35 8.24
CA TYR A 127 19.68 -4.57 7.94
C TYR A 127 20.59 -3.96 9.00
N TYR A 128 20.18 -2.86 9.63
CA TYR A 128 20.92 -2.16 10.68
C TYR A 128 20.62 -2.63 12.09
N THR A 129 19.55 -3.42 12.27
CA THR A 129 19.05 -3.73 13.62
C THR A 129 18.91 -5.22 13.92
N ILE A 130 18.86 -6.08 12.88
CA ILE A 130 18.54 -7.50 13.02
C ILE A 130 19.56 -8.34 12.26
N ASP A 131 19.82 -9.55 12.72
CA ASP A 131 20.67 -10.48 11.99
C ASP A 131 19.91 -11.05 10.78
N MET A 132 20.57 -11.07 9.62
CA MET A 132 19.95 -11.48 8.34
C MET A 132 19.41 -12.92 8.35
N LYS A 133 19.95 -13.79 9.22
CA LYS A 133 19.43 -15.17 9.42
C LYS A 133 17.96 -15.19 9.83
N ASP A 134 17.53 -14.19 10.61
CA ASP A 134 16.19 -14.09 11.17
C ASP A 134 15.24 -13.24 10.31
N TYR A 135 15.76 -12.59 9.25
CA TYR A 135 15.01 -11.61 8.45
C TYR A 135 13.71 -12.19 7.86
N GLY A 136 13.79 -13.33 7.18
CA GLY A 136 12.61 -13.93 6.54
C GLY A 136 11.52 -14.35 7.55
N LYS A 137 11.95 -14.96 8.67
CA LYS A 137 11.05 -15.34 9.77
C LYS A 137 10.41 -14.11 10.41
N MET A 138 11.21 -13.09 10.68
CA MET A 138 10.74 -11.85 11.29
C MET A 138 9.71 -11.15 10.40
N THR A 139 9.99 -11.02 9.09
CA THR A 139 9.10 -10.33 8.14
C THR A 139 7.75 -11.03 8.06
N GLY A 140 7.75 -12.38 7.95
CA GLY A 140 6.53 -13.17 7.91
C GLY A 140 5.70 -13.06 9.20
N VAL A 141 6.35 -13.18 10.37
CA VAL A 141 5.68 -13.07 11.68
C VAL A 141 5.15 -11.65 11.90
N SER A 142 5.95 -10.64 11.56
CA SER A 142 5.53 -9.23 11.69
C SER A 142 4.31 -8.91 10.82
N ALA A 143 4.32 -9.35 9.56
CA ALA A 143 3.20 -9.15 8.64
C ALA A 143 1.92 -9.87 9.12
N ALA A 144 2.04 -11.10 9.62
CA ALA A 144 0.90 -11.85 10.14
C ALA A 144 0.28 -11.19 11.38
N ILE A 145 1.11 -10.76 12.34
CA ILE A 145 0.62 -10.08 13.56
C ILE A 145 0.00 -8.73 13.20
N ALA A 146 0.65 -7.94 12.35
CA ALA A 146 0.14 -6.64 11.93
C ALA A 146 -1.19 -6.78 11.17
N GLY A 147 -1.30 -7.71 10.23
CA GLY A 147 -2.54 -8.00 9.50
C GLY A 147 -3.66 -8.46 10.42
N GLY A 148 -3.39 -9.39 11.35
CA GLY A 148 -4.36 -9.85 12.34
C GLY A 148 -4.86 -8.74 13.26
N ALA A 149 -3.97 -7.90 13.76
CA ALA A 149 -4.33 -6.76 14.60
C ALA A 149 -5.16 -5.73 13.83
N SER A 150 -4.76 -5.38 12.61
CA SER A 150 -5.51 -4.46 11.75
C SER A 150 -6.90 -5.00 11.40
N PHE A 151 -7.02 -6.30 11.13
CA PHE A 151 -8.30 -6.96 10.91
C PHE A 151 -9.22 -6.84 12.13
N LEU A 152 -8.74 -7.22 13.33
CA LEU A 152 -9.54 -7.17 14.56
C LEU A 152 -9.99 -5.74 14.86
N MET A 153 -9.12 -4.76 14.67
CA MET A 153 -9.45 -3.35 14.89
C MET A 153 -10.42 -2.81 13.85
N SER A 154 -10.30 -3.18 12.57
CA SER A 154 -11.26 -2.81 11.52
C SER A 154 -12.63 -3.43 11.77
N LEU A 155 -12.67 -4.69 12.23
CA LEU A 155 -13.92 -5.36 12.60
C LEU A 155 -14.58 -4.69 13.81
N ALA A 156 -13.80 -4.37 14.85
CA ALA A 156 -14.30 -3.63 16.01
C ALA A 156 -14.88 -2.27 15.62
N TYR A 157 -14.20 -1.51 14.76
CA TYR A 157 -14.67 -0.25 14.21
C TYR A 157 -16.04 -0.42 13.52
N SER A 158 -16.13 -1.37 12.58
CA SER A 158 -17.37 -1.62 11.82
C SER A 158 -18.54 -2.07 12.70
N LEU A 159 -18.28 -2.92 13.71
CA LEU A 159 -19.30 -3.36 14.66
C LEU A 159 -19.78 -2.23 15.58
N LEU A 160 -18.88 -1.32 15.97
CA LEU A 160 -19.25 -0.18 16.80
C LEU A 160 -20.05 0.87 16.01
N LEU A 161 -19.76 1.04 14.71
CA LEU A 161 -20.55 1.93 13.84
C LEU A 161 -22.01 1.51 13.71
N SER A 162 -22.33 0.23 13.84
CA SER A 162 -23.72 -0.23 13.83
C SER A 162 -24.53 0.14 15.10
N LYS A 163 -23.83 0.53 16.18
CA LYS A 163 -24.45 0.79 17.50
C LYS A 163 -24.35 2.25 17.96
N PHE A 164 -23.39 3.01 17.42
CA PHE A 164 -23.08 4.36 17.87
C PHE A 164 -22.98 5.33 16.69
N SER A 165 -23.03 6.62 16.96
CA SER A 165 -22.93 7.64 15.91
C SER A 165 -21.56 7.58 15.21
N TYR A 166 -21.58 7.75 13.90
CA TYR A 166 -20.42 7.69 13.02
C TYR A 166 -19.27 8.58 13.51
N MET A 167 -19.53 9.87 13.74
CA MET A 167 -18.49 10.85 14.13
C MET A 167 -17.88 10.51 15.49
N LYS A 168 -18.67 10.01 16.45
CA LYS A 168 -18.17 9.64 17.78
C LYS A 168 -17.20 8.45 17.70
N ILE A 169 -17.55 7.42 16.93
CA ILE A 169 -16.66 6.26 16.77
C ILE A 169 -15.42 6.65 15.98
N THR A 170 -15.58 7.36 14.87
CA THR A 170 -14.46 7.78 14.03
C THR A 170 -13.47 8.66 14.79
N SER A 171 -13.94 9.62 15.60
CA SER A 171 -13.06 10.43 16.47
C SER A 171 -12.30 9.58 17.48
N THR A 172 -12.95 8.57 18.09
CA THR A 172 -12.29 7.65 19.02
C THR A 172 -11.14 6.89 18.33
N PHE A 173 -11.39 6.39 17.12
CA PHE A 173 -10.35 5.65 16.38
C PHE A 173 -9.25 6.57 15.84
N PHE A 174 -9.50 7.83 15.54
CA PHE A 174 -8.44 8.81 15.24
C PHE A 174 -7.55 9.07 16.47
N ILE A 175 -8.11 9.16 17.67
CA ILE A 175 -7.32 9.24 18.91
C ILE A 175 -6.43 7.99 19.07
N ILE A 176 -7.01 6.79 18.88
CA ILE A 176 -6.24 5.53 18.91
C ILE A 176 -5.10 5.56 17.88
N SER A 177 -5.36 6.06 16.66
CA SER A 177 -4.33 6.17 15.62
C SER A 177 -3.18 7.09 16.02
N ILE A 178 -3.48 8.27 16.60
CA ILE A 178 -2.45 9.19 17.10
C ILE A 178 -1.59 8.50 18.16
N LEU A 179 -2.21 7.83 19.12
CA LEU A 179 -1.50 7.08 20.16
C LEU A 179 -0.65 5.96 19.56
N CYS A 180 -1.16 5.25 18.55
CA CYS A 180 -0.43 4.23 17.83
C CYS A 180 0.82 4.80 17.14
N PHE A 181 0.76 5.94 16.47
CA PHE A 181 1.91 6.56 15.84
C PHE A 181 2.97 7.00 16.86
N ILE A 182 2.54 7.61 17.97
CA ILE A 182 3.46 8.00 19.05
C ILE A 182 4.15 6.77 19.66
N LEU A 183 3.37 5.74 20.03
CA LEU A 183 3.91 4.51 20.62
C LEU A 183 4.84 3.78 19.65
N SER A 184 4.46 3.67 18.38
CA SER A 184 5.29 3.03 17.36
C SER A 184 6.62 3.78 17.17
N SER A 185 6.59 5.12 17.17
CA SER A 185 7.79 5.97 17.14
C SER A 185 8.71 5.70 18.33
N ILE A 186 8.18 5.66 19.56
CA ILE A 186 8.95 5.38 20.77
C ILE A 186 9.58 3.98 20.73
N VAL A 187 8.82 2.96 20.32
CA VAL A 187 9.32 1.58 20.23
C VAL A 187 10.41 1.49 19.16
N CYS A 188 10.25 2.12 18.01
CA CYS A 188 11.25 2.18 16.95
C CYS A 188 12.54 2.86 17.45
N ALA A 189 12.44 4.01 18.09
CA ALA A 189 13.58 4.74 18.65
C ALA A 189 14.35 3.93 19.71
N SER A 190 13.66 3.04 20.43
CA SER A 190 14.28 2.18 21.46
C SER A 190 15.09 1.01 20.90
N MET A 191 15.08 0.75 19.57
CA MET A 191 15.88 -0.32 18.97
C MET A 191 17.37 -0.01 19.06
N ARG A 192 18.18 -1.07 19.14
CA ARG A 192 19.65 -0.94 19.08
C ARG A 192 20.07 -1.01 17.60
N GLU A 193 20.70 0.02 17.11
CA GLU A 193 21.21 0.12 15.74
C GLU A 193 22.71 -0.23 15.74
N LYS A 194 23.13 -1.09 14.83
CA LYS A 194 24.54 -1.31 14.53
C LYS A 194 24.98 -0.18 13.61
N ILE A 195 25.93 0.63 14.00
CA ILE A 195 26.52 1.65 13.12
C ILE A 195 27.39 0.89 12.12
N MET A 196 26.96 0.81 10.89
CA MET A 196 27.81 0.30 9.80
C MET A 196 28.77 1.43 9.38
N GLU A 197 30.05 1.17 9.48
CA GLU A 197 31.05 1.91 8.70
C GLU A 197 30.81 1.51 7.25
N THR A 198 30.24 2.42 6.46
CA THR A 198 29.96 2.21 5.05
C THR A 198 31.29 2.21 4.31
N ASN A 199 31.76 1.03 3.90
CA ASN A 199 32.89 0.90 2.97
C ASN A 199 32.50 1.50 1.61
N GLU A 200 33.44 2.23 0.98
CA GLU A 200 33.22 2.85 -0.32
C GLU A 200 32.83 1.83 -1.40
N GLU A 201 33.31 0.59 -1.31
CA GLU A 201 32.94 -0.54 -2.18
C GLU A 201 31.44 -0.93 -2.13
N GLU A 202 30.76 -0.72 -1.01
CA GLU A 202 29.30 -0.96 -0.91
C GLU A 202 28.49 0.18 -1.54
N ARG A 203 29.06 1.38 -1.69
CA ARG A 203 28.43 2.51 -2.39
C ARG A 203 28.36 2.30 -3.90
N GLU A 204 29.35 1.67 -4.52
CA GLU A 204 29.33 1.36 -5.95
C GLU A 204 28.30 0.29 -6.31
N LYS A 205 28.00 -0.64 -5.40
CA LYS A 205 26.98 -1.68 -5.60
C LYS A 205 25.54 -1.17 -5.62
N ASN A 206 25.28 0.03 -5.14
CA ASN A 206 23.96 0.68 -5.11
C ASN A 206 23.75 1.67 -6.28
N ASP A 207 24.42 1.48 -7.40
CA ASP A 207 24.25 2.34 -8.56
C ASP A 207 22.86 2.14 -9.20
N VAL A 208 21.99 3.11 -8.94
CA VAL A 208 20.63 3.16 -9.51
C VAL A 208 20.65 3.19 -11.04
N THR A 209 21.71 3.73 -11.64
CA THR A 209 21.87 3.81 -13.11
C THR A 209 22.09 2.44 -13.74
N ALA A 210 22.65 1.47 -13.00
CA ALA A 210 22.82 0.10 -13.45
C ALA A 210 21.50 -0.60 -13.79
N VAL A 211 20.41 -0.20 -13.13
CA VAL A 211 19.05 -0.71 -13.40
C VAL A 211 18.62 -0.39 -14.84
N PHE A 212 18.93 0.80 -15.33
CA PHE A 212 18.54 1.25 -16.66
C PHE A 212 19.42 0.68 -17.78
N LYS A 213 20.63 0.19 -17.46
CA LYS A 213 21.52 -0.46 -18.41
C LYS A 213 21.09 -1.90 -18.74
N ASN A 214 20.31 -2.55 -17.85
CA ASN A 214 19.85 -3.92 -18.04
C ASN A 214 18.44 -3.94 -18.67
N LYS A 215 18.35 -4.43 -19.93
CA LYS A 215 17.09 -4.49 -20.68
C LYS A 215 15.98 -5.26 -19.92
N ASN A 216 16.32 -6.36 -19.28
CA ASN A 216 15.34 -7.19 -18.54
C ASN A 216 14.77 -6.43 -17.34
N THR A 217 15.62 -5.67 -16.65
CA THR A 217 15.22 -4.83 -15.51
C THR A 217 14.30 -3.70 -15.97
N TYR A 218 14.66 -3.02 -17.05
CA TYR A 218 13.87 -1.93 -17.62
C TYR A 218 12.47 -2.40 -18.08
N ILE A 219 12.41 -3.53 -18.81
CA ILE A 219 11.13 -4.07 -19.31
C ILE A 219 10.16 -4.37 -18.18
N LEU A 220 10.63 -4.79 -17.01
CA LEU A 220 9.77 -5.09 -15.85
C LEU A 220 9.17 -3.84 -15.19
N LEU A 221 9.64 -2.63 -15.51
CA LEU A 221 9.02 -1.40 -15.01
C LEU A 221 7.67 -1.12 -15.68
N ILE A 222 7.47 -1.56 -16.94
CA ILE A 222 6.21 -1.36 -17.68
C ILE A 222 5.03 -2.07 -17.00
N PRO A 223 5.06 -3.40 -16.74
CA PRO A 223 3.96 -4.07 -16.05
C PRO A 223 3.78 -3.56 -14.63
N ASN A 224 4.83 -3.01 -14.00
CA ASN A 224 4.70 -2.42 -12.69
C ASN A 224 3.97 -1.07 -12.73
N PHE A 225 4.16 -0.29 -13.79
CA PHE A 225 3.40 0.94 -14.05
C PHE A 225 1.90 0.62 -14.26
N THR A 226 1.58 -0.33 -15.15
CA THR A 226 0.18 -0.72 -15.40
C THR A 226 -0.49 -1.30 -14.15
N ARG A 227 0.25 -2.06 -13.33
CA ARG A 227 -0.23 -2.49 -12.01
C ARG A 227 -0.54 -1.31 -11.10
N GLY A 228 0.34 -0.30 -11.07
CA GLY A 228 0.14 0.91 -10.28
C GLY A 228 -1.15 1.65 -10.67
N LEU A 229 -1.44 1.77 -11.98
CA LEU A 229 -2.68 2.35 -12.48
C LEU A 229 -3.91 1.57 -11.98
N SER A 230 -3.90 0.25 -12.08
CA SER A 230 -5.00 -0.59 -11.58
C SER A 230 -5.20 -0.46 -10.07
N ILE A 231 -4.12 -0.55 -9.31
CA ILE A 231 -4.17 -0.51 -7.84
C ILE A 231 -4.57 0.89 -7.32
N GLY A 232 -4.20 1.96 -8.02
CA GLY A 232 -4.63 3.32 -7.68
C GLY A 232 -6.17 3.46 -7.69
N ILE A 233 -6.82 2.90 -8.71
CA ILE A 233 -8.30 2.87 -8.81
C ILE A 233 -8.88 1.94 -7.73
N PHE A 234 -8.29 0.76 -7.54
CA PHE A 234 -8.71 -0.19 -6.52
C PHE A 234 -8.67 0.40 -5.10
N ASN A 235 -7.67 1.20 -4.80
CA ASN A 235 -7.50 1.81 -3.48
C ASN A 235 -8.57 2.87 -3.15
N VAL A 236 -9.27 3.41 -4.15
CA VAL A 236 -10.37 4.39 -3.96
C VAL A 236 -11.76 3.81 -4.22
N ILE A 237 -11.87 2.48 -4.27
CA ILE A 237 -13.13 1.78 -4.56
C ILE A 237 -14.26 2.13 -3.57
N ALA A 238 -13.92 2.41 -2.29
CA ALA A 238 -14.91 2.84 -1.31
C ALA A 238 -15.56 4.17 -1.70
N THR A 239 -14.74 5.15 -2.16
CA THR A 239 -15.25 6.43 -2.68
C THR A 239 -16.16 6.22 -3.89
N ILE A 240 -15.74 5.36 -4.84
CA ILE A 240 -16.54 5.03 -6.02
C ILE A 240 -17.87 4.39 -5.62
N ALA A 241 -17.86 3.39 -4.73
CA ALA A 241 -19.06 2.69 -4.30
C ALA A 241 -20.04 3.58 -3.50
N ILE A 242 -19.53 4.56 -2.74
CA ILE A 242 -20.37 5.57 -2.08
C ILE A 242 -20.95 6.53 -3.12
N SER A 243 -20.14 7.00 -4.07
CA SER A 243 -20.58 7.93 -5.13
C SER A 243 -21.64 7.33 -6.06
N THR A 244 -21.64 6.00 -6.22
CA THR A 244 -22.65 5.24 -6.97
C THR A 244 -23.85 4.81 -6.10
N SER A 245 -23.90 5.22 -4.85
CA SER A 245 -24.95 4.84 -3.87
C SER A 245 -25.10 3.34 -3.62
N ILE A 246 -24.07 2.53 -3.97
CA ILE A 246 -24.01 1.10 -3.66
C ILE A 246 -23.72 0.90 -2.18
N LEU A 247 -22.80 1.69 -1.61
CA LEU A 247 -22.46 1.66 -0.19
C LEU A 247 -22.85 2.97 0.49
N ASN A 248 -23.20 2.86 1.77
CA ASN A 248 -23.32 3.99 2.70
C ASN A 248 -22.11 4.02 3.66
N GLU A 249 -22.08 4.98 4.57
CA GLU A 249 -20.99 5.14 5.55
C GLU A 249 -20.75 3.91 6.42
N THR A 250 -21.82 3.23 6.83
CA THR A 250 -21.72 2.05 7.69
C THR A 250 -21.20 0.85 6.90
N THR A 251 -21.76 0.60 5.71
CA THR A 251 -21.36 -0.54 4.88
C THR A 251 -19.98 -0.36 4.27
N SER A 252 -19.56 0.87 3.95
CA SER A 252 -18.20 1.15 3.40
C SER A 252 -17.07 0.79 4.39
N SER A 253 -17.34 0.81 5.71
CA SER A 253 -16.37 0.40 6.71
C SER A 253 -15.92 -1.06 6.56
N TYR A 254 -16.80 -1.93 6.06
CA TYR A 254 -16.49 -3.34 5.80
C TYR A 254 -15.52 -3.56 4.65
N VAL A 255 -15.30 -2.57 3.77
CA VAL A 255 -14.29 -2.64 2.71
C VAL A 255 -12.89 -2.92 3.29
N ASN A 256 -12.54 -2.25 4.39
CA ASN A 256 -11.26 -2.50 5.06
C ASN A 256 -11.20 -3.90 5.70
N VAL A 257 -12.29 -4.36 6.30
CA VAL A 257 -12.38 -5.72 6.88
C VAL A 257 -12.11 -6.76 5.79
N ILE A 258 -12.76 -6.61 4.64
CA ILE A 258 -12.60 -7.49 3.47
C ILE A 258 -11.16 -7.47 2.97
N LEU A 259 -10.55 -6.29 2.84
CA LEU A 259 -9.16 -6.18 2.40
C LEU A 259 -8.20 -6.93 3.32
N GLN A 260 -8.40 -6.87 4.64
CA GLN A 260 -7.54 -7.58 5.60
C GLN A 260 -7.73 -9.10 5.52
N ILE A 261 -8.98 -9.58 5.43
CA ILE A 261 -9.28 -11.01 5.24
C ILE A 261 -8.69 -11.51 3.91
N ALA A 262 -8.91 -10.76 2.83
CA ALA A 262 -8.43 -11.11 1.50
C ALA A 262 -6.90 -11.13 1.45
N THR A 263 -6.23 -10.20 2.13
CA THR A 263 -4.77 -10.17 2.28
C THR A 263 -4.27 -11.46 2.94
N PHE A 264 -4.85 -11.81 4.08
CA PHE A 264 -4.47 -13.02 4.80
C PHE A 264 -4.73 -14.28 3.95
N ALA A 265 -5.94 -14.42 3.42
CA ALA A 265 -6.34 -15.59 2.64
C ALA A 265 -5.53 -15.72 1.33
N GLY A 266 -5.28 -14.62 0.62
CA GLY A 266 -4.49 -14.59 -0.61
C GLY A 266 -3.03 -14.99 -0.38
N ASN A 267 -2.42 -14.47 0.68
CA ASN A 267 -1.03 -14.81 1.05
C ASN A 267 -0.91 -16.28 1.49
N MET A 268 -1.86 -16.77 2.28
CA MET A 268 -1.92 -18.19 2.70
C MET A 268 -2.11 -19.11 1.49
N PHE A 269 -3.05 -18.79 0.61
CA PHE A 269 -3.26 -19.55 -0.61
C PHE A 269 -2.00 -19.62 -1.47
N PHE A 270 -1.32 -18.48 -1.67
CA PHE A 270 -0.07 -18.46 -2.41
C PHE A 270 0.99 -19.35 -1.75
N ALA A 271 1.17 -19.28 -0.44
CA ALA A 271 2.14 -20.10 0.29
C ALA A 271 1.91 -21.60 0.17
N PHE A 272 0.66 -22.05 0.06
CA PHE A 272 0.34 -23.47 -0.17
C PHE A 272 0.40 -23.85 -1.64
N ALA A 273 -0.13 -23.01 -2.53
CA ALA A 273 -0.26 -23.32 -3.95
C ALA A 273 1.08 -23.24 -4.68
N TYR A 274 1.97 -22.35 -4.28
CA TYR A 274 3.29 -22.14 -4.90
C TYR A 274 4.20 -23.38 -4.86
N LYS A 275 3.98 -24.29 -3.90
CA LYS A 275 4.69 -25.58 -3.83
C LYS A 275 4.23 -26.58 -4.90
N LYS A 276 3.00 -26.43 -5.41
CA LYS A 276 2.37 -27.33 -6.39
C LYS A 276 2.31 -26.73 -7.80
N LEU A 277 2.19 -25.43 -7.92
CA LEU A 277 2.02 -24.70 -9.16
C LEU A 277 3.20 -23.74 -9.36
N SER A 278 3.62 -23.52 -10.60
CA SER A 278 4.65 -22.51 -10.87
C SER A 278 4.13 -21.12 -10.60
N THR A 279 4.98 -20.24 -10.07
CA THR A 279 4.64 -18.84 -9.72
C THR A 279 3.98 -18.09 -10.89
N LYS A 280 4.46 -18.30 -12.12
CA LYS A 280 3.87 -17.69 -13.33
C LYS A 280 2.43 -18.14 -13.61
N ASN A 281 2.12 -19.43 -13.39
CA ASN A 281 0.76 -19.96 -13.58
C ASN A 281 -0.18 -19.45 -12.49
N LEU A 282 0.29 -19.36 -11.25
CA LEU A 282 -0.45 -18.74 -10.15
C LEU A 282 -0.75 -17.26 -10.43
N LEU A 283 0.22 -16.54 -10.96
CA LEU A 283 0.04 -15.14 -11.36
C LEU A 283 -1.03 -15.00 -12.44
N LEU A 284 -0.97 -15.82 -13.50
CA LEU A 284 -1.95 -15.78 -14.59
C LEU A 284 -3.35 -16.15 -14.11
N PHE A 285 -3.49 -17.20 -13.32
CA PHE A 285 -4.75 -17.63 -12.73
C PHE A 285 -5.35 -16.51 -11.85
N ALA A 286 -4.54 -15.92 -10.98
CA ALA A 286 -4.98 -14.83 -10.11
C ALA A 286 -5.36 -13.57 -10.91
N THR A 287 -4.62 -13.27 -11.99
CA THR A 287 -4.94 -12.15 -12.89
C THR A 287 -6.32 -12.33 -13.52
N ILE A 288 -6.60 -13.52 -14.08
CA ILE A 288 -7.90 -13.81 -14.69
C ILE A 288 -9.01 -13.68 -13.64
N GLY A 289 -8.83 -14.27 -12.45
CA GLY A 289 -9.82 -14.20 -11.36
C GLY A 289 -10.12 -12.76 -10.92
N ALA A 290 -9.10 -11.92 -10.77
CA ALA A 290 -9.27 -10.51 -10.43
C ALA A 290 -9.97 -9.72 -11.56
N CYS A 291 -9.59 -10.00 -12.82
CA CYS A 291 -10.16 -9.31 -13.99
C CYS A 291 -11.64 -9.62 -14.21
N VAL A 292 -12.09 -10.82 -13.89
CA VAL A 292 -13.51 -11.18 -13.98
C VAL A 292 -14.33 -10.57 -12.85
N SER A 293 -13.82 -10.61 -11.63
CA SER A 293 -14.59 -10.20 -10.45
C SER A 293 -14.63 -8.68 -10.23
N PHE A 294 -13.56 -7.94 -10.54
CA PHE A 294 -13.47 -6.52 -10.19
C PHE A 294 -14.52 -5.63 -10.90
N PRO A 295 -14.76 -5.72 -12.22
CA PRO A 295 -15.78 -4.90 -12.88
C PRO A 295 -17.19 -5.19 -12.38
N LEU A 296 -17.49 -6.44 -12.03
CA LEU A 296 -18.81 -6.86 -11.57
C LEU A 296 -19.15 -6.32 -10.18
N SER A 297 -18.18 -5.77 -9.45
CA SER A 297 -18.42 -5.28 -8.08
C SER A 297 -19.41 -4.12 -8.02
N LEU A 298 -19.56 -3.31 -9.07
CA LEU A 298 -20.52 -2.19 -9.08
C LEU A 298 -21.89 -2.54 -9.69
N GLU A 299 -22.04 -3.72 -10.31
CA GLU A 299 -23.25 -4.07 -11.07
C GLU A 299 -24.31 -4.86 -10.27
N LEU A 300 -23.91 -5.50 -9.18
CA LEU A 300 -24.72 -6.52 -8.51
C LEU A 300 -25.29 -6.06 -7.15
N GLY A 301 -25.34 -4.75 -6.91
CA GLY A 301 -25.81 -4.17 -5.63
C GLY A 301 -24.87 -4.49 -4.47
N VAL A 302 -25.30 -4.22 -3.22
CA VAL A 302 -24.44 -4.30 -2.02
C VAL A 302 -23.86 -5.69 -1.80
N ALA A 303 -24.67 -6.74 -1.87
CA ALA A 303 -24.20 -8.12 -1.66
C ALA A 303 -23.25 -8.55 -2.75
N GLY A 304 -23.57 -8.24 -4.01
CA GLY A 304 -22.71 -8.51 -5.15
C GLY A 304 -21.40 -7.73 -5.09
N PHE A 305 -21.43 -6.47 -4.64
CA PHE A 305 -20.24 -5.68 -4.38
C PHE A 305 -19.31 -6.43 -3.43
N PHE A 306 -19.78 -6.83 -2.25
CA PHE A 306 -18.94 -7.50 -1.27
C PHE A 306 -18.40 -8.85 -1.75
N CYS A 307 -19.22 -9.66 -2.44
CA CYS A 307 -18.77 -10.92 -3.01
C CYS A 307 -17.69 -10.72 -4.07
N CYS A 308 -17.95 -9.90 -5.08
CA CYS A 308 -17.03 -9.67 -6.19
C CYS A 308 -15.75 -8.96 -5.73
N PHE A 309 -15.88 -7.97 -4.84
CA PHE A 309 -14.73 -7.25 -4.30
C PHE A 309 -13.85 -8.15 -3.42
N THR A 310 -14.45 -9.07 -2.63
CA THR A 310 -13.69 -10.05 -1.85
C THR A 310 -12.86 -10.96 -2.77
N VAL A 311 -13.47 -11.48 -3.84
CA VAL A 311 -12.79 -12.33 -4.81
C VAL A 311 -11.68 -11.57 -5.54
N ALA A 312 -11.97 -10.35 -6.01
CA ALA A 312 -10.98 -9.49 -6.65
C ALA A 312 -9.81 -9.17 -5.72
N SER A 313 -10.09 -8.83 -4.45
CA SER A 313 -9.08 -8.55 -3.44
C SER A 313 -8.22 -9.76 -3.14
N PHE A 314 -8.82 -10.93 -2.97
CA PHE A 314 -8.10 -12.19 -2.77
C PHE A 314 -7.08 -12.44 -3.89
N PHE A 315 -7.52 -12.41 -5.14
CA PHE A 315 -6.63 -12.62 -6.28
C PHE A 315 -5.59 -11.51 -6.43
N ARG A 316 -5.95 -10.26 -6.14
CA ARG A 316 -4.97 -9.16 -6.09
C ARG A 316 -3.81 -9.47 -5.15
N PHE A 317 -4.08 -9.96 -3.93
CA PHE A 317 -3.01 -10.28 -2.98
C PHE A 317 -2.18 -11.50 -3.40
N VAL A 318 -2.75 -12.46 -4.11
CA VAL A 318 -1.98 -13.53 -4.77
C VAL A 318 -1.02 -12.94 -5.82
N ILE A 319 -1.47 -11.98 -6.64
CA ILE A 319 -0.63 -11.26 -7.61
C ILE A 319 0.49 -10.50 -6.89
N ASP A 320 0.15 -9.77 -5.83
CA ASP A 320 1.08 -8.96 -5.05
C ASP A 320 2.20 -9.79 -4.41
N THR A 321 1.91 -11.05 -4.08
CA THR A 321 2.89 -11.99 -3.53
C THR A 321 3.68 -12.70 -4.62
N ALA A 322 3.09 -12.99 -5.78
CA ALA A 322 3.75 -13.67 -6.90
C ALA A 322 4.81 -12.80 -7.60
N ILE A 323 4.53 -11.51 -7.77
CA ILE A 323 5.42 -10.59 -8.50
C ILE A 323 6.82 -10.49 -7.88
N PRO A 324 7.01 -10.26 -6.56
CA PRO A 324 8.34 -10.24 -5.96
C PRO A 324 9.12 -11.54 -6.20
N VAL A 325 8.47 -12.69 -6.16
CA VAL A 325 9.12 -13.99 -6.42
C VAL A 325 9.61 -14.05 -7.87
N ILE A 326 8.78 -13.65 -8.85
CA ILE A 326 9.19 -13.59 -10.25
C ILE A 326 10.36 -12.61 -10.46
N VAL A 327 10.30 -11.46 -9.80
CA VAL A 327 11.38 -10.45 -9.87
C VAL A 327 12.72 -11.03 -9.39
N THR A 328 12.72 -11.76 -8.27
CA THR A 328 13.97 -12.38 -7.75
C THR A 328 14.52 -13.49 -8.64
N GLU A 329 13.68 -14.12 -9.50
CA GLU A 329 14.11 -15.09 -10.50
C GLU A 329 14.77 -14.44 -11.74
N ILE A 330 14.46 -13.16 -12.01
CA ILE A 330 14.85 -12.46 -13.25
C ILE A 330 15.98 -11.46 -13.01
N ILE A 331 15.93 -10.72 -11.90
CA ILE A 331 16.87 -9.64 -11.60
C ILE A 331 18.10 -10.20 -10.88
N PRO A 332 19.32 -9.85 -11.30
CA PRO A 332 20.54 -10.19 -10.57
C PRO A 332 20.50 -9.71 -9.13
N LYS A 333 21.07 -10.51 -8.21
CA LYS A 333 21.00 -10.25 -6.76
C LYS A 333 21.53 -8.87 -6.39
N GLU A 334 22.58 -8.41 -7.07
CA GLU A 334 23.24 -7.13 -6.87
C GLU A 334 22.35 -5.94 -7.27
N GLN A 335 21.39 -6.15 -8.18
CA GLN A 335 20.46 -5.13 -8.69
C GLN A 335 19.10 -5.14 -8.00
N ILE A 336 18.79 -6.13 -7.14
CA ILE A 336 17.47 -6.26 -6.51
C ILE A 336 17.13 -5.03 -5.67
N GLY A 337 18.08 -4.50 -4.88
CA GLY A 337 17.86 -3.31 -4.05
C GLY A 337 17.53 -2.05 -4.86
N PRO A 338 18.43 -1.60 -5.75
CA PRO A 338 18.19 -0.47 -6.64
C PRO A 338 16.92 -0.64 -7.48
N TYR A 339 16.69 -1.82 -8.06
CA TYR A 339 15.50 -2.11 -8.83
C TYR A 339 14.22 -1.97 -8.00
N THR A 340 14.22 -2.48 -6.76
CA THR A 340 13.04 -2.39 -5.87
C THR A 340 12.69 -0.94 -5.57
N SER A 341 13.67 -0.07 -5.37
CA SER A 341 13.45 1.36 -5.14
C SER A 341 12.80 2.03 -6.36
N ILE A 342 13.34 1.80 -7.57
CA ILE A 342 12.77 2.35 -8.80
C ILE A 342 11.38 1.75 -9.07
N ARG A 343 11.22 0.45 -8.86
CA ARG A 343 9.94 -0.23 -8.99
C ARG A 343 8.86 0.41 -8.12
N MET A 344 9.18 0.72 -6.87
CA MET A 344 8.25 1.37 -5.94
C MET A 344 7.92 2.80 -6.37
N LEU A 345 8.91 3.56 -6.87
CA LEU A 345 8.69 4.89 -7.44
C LEU A 345 7.70 4.84 -8.60
N VAL A 346 7.96 3.96 -9.58
CA VAL A 346 7.09 3.79 -10.77
C VAL A 346 5.69 3.35 -10.37
N PHE A 347 5.58 2.40 -9.45
CA PHE A 347 4.31 1.88 -8.95
C PHE A 347 3.48 2.96 -8.23
N THR A 348 4.08 3.68 -7.30
CA THR A 348 3.39 4.73 -6.52
C THR A 348 3.06 5.94 -7.40
N GLY A 349 3.96 6.31 -8.33
CA GLY A 349 3.68 7.36 -9.31
C GLY A 349 2.51 7.01 -10.23
N ALA A 350 2.42 5.76 -10.67
CA ALA A 350 1.28 5.29 -11.45
C ALA A 350 -0.03 5.32 -10.65
N GLN A 351 -0.01 5.04 -9.35
CA GLN A 351 -1.20 5.20 -8.49
C GLN A 351 -1.67 6.66 -8.42
N ALA A 352 -0.72 7.61 -8.33
CA ALA A 352 -1.06 9.03 -8.36
C ALA A 352 -1.74 9.43 -9.68
N VAL A 353 -1.18 8.98 -10.81
CA VAL A 353 -1.78 9.20 -12.13
C VAL A 353 -3.17 8.58 -12.21
N ALA A 354 -3.33 7.34 -11.73
CA ALA A 354 -4.62 6.64 -11.75
C ALA A 354 -5.71 7.43 -11.04
N THR A 355 -5.43 7.96 -9.84
CA THR A 355 -6.43 8.72 -9.08
C THR A 355 -6.73 10.08 -9.71
N LEU A 356 -5.77 10.72 -10.39
CA LEU A 356 -6.00 11.95 -11.14
C LEU A 356 -6.91 11.76 -12.36
N ILE A 357 -6.80 10.62 -13.03
CA ILE A 357 -7.59 10.38 -14.26
C ILE A 357 -9.00 9.84 -13.99
N ILE A 358 -9.36 9.48 -12.75
CA ILE A 358 -10.69 8.92 -12.45
C ILE A 358 -11.81 9.90 -12.84
N THR A 359 -11.70 11.17 -12.46
CA THR A 359 -12.74 12.17 -12.78
C THR A 359 -12.99 12.32 -14.27
N PRO A 360 -11.98 12.61 -15.13
CA PRO A 360 -12.21 12.71 -16.56
C PRO A 360 -12.62 11.36 -17.20
N LEU A 361 -12.09 10.24 -16.69
CA LEU A 361 -12.46 8.93 -17.18
C LEU A 361 -13.91 8.58 -16.81
N ASN A 362 -14.34 8.87 -15.58
CA ASN A 362 -15.74 8.71 -15.16
C ASN A 362 -16.70 9.55 -15.99
N ALA A 363 -16.33 10.79 -16.30
CA ALA A 363 -17.13 11.65 -17.17
C ALA A 363 -17.29 11.09 -18.60
N ALA A 364 -16.26 10.38 -19.10
CA ALA A 364 -16.28 9.82 -20.45
C ALA A 364 -17.00 8.45 -20.54
N VAL A 365 -16.80 7.55 -19.56
CA VAL A 365 -17.22 6.13 -19.65
C VAL A 365 -17.96 5.61 -18.41
N GLY A 366 -18.25 6.46 -17.44
CA GLY A 366 -18.88 6.07 -16.17
C GLY A 366 -17.95 5.26 -15.24
N TYR A 367 -18.39 5.02 -14.00
CA TYR A 367 -17.58 4.30 -13.01
C TYR A 367 -17.33 2.84 -13.39
N THR A 368 -18.26 2.17 -14.05
CA THR A 368 -18.04 0.82 -14.61
C THR A 368 -16.90 0.83 -15.62
N GLY A 369 -16.83 1.83 -16.49
CA GLY A 369 -15.73 2.02 -17.43
C GLY A 369 -14.39 2.28 -16.73
N VAL A 370 -14.38 3.00 -15.61
CA VAL A 370 -13.19 3.18 -14.75
C VAL A 370 -12.69 1.83 -14.21
N LEU A 371 -13.60 0.96 -13.74
CA LEU A 371 -13.21 -0.37 -13.26
C LEU A 371 -12.73 -1.29 -14.40
N ILE A 372 -13.34 -1.20 -15.57
CA ILE A 372 -12.88 -1.93 -16.76
C ILE A 372 -11.47 -1.48 -17.15
N PHE A 373 -11.20 -0.17 -17.15
CA PHE A 373 -9.85 0.35 -17.39
C PHE A 373 -8.83 -0.22 -16.38
N ALA A 374 -9.14 -0.19 -15.08
CA ALA A 374 -8.28 -0.77 -14.06
C ALA A 374 -8.02 -2.27 -14.29
N THR A 375 -9.05 -2.99 -14.72
CA THR A 375 -8.99 -4.42 -15.04
C THR A 375 -8.08 -4.69 -16.24
N VAL A 376 -8.21 -3.89 -17.32
CA VAL A 376 -7.35 -4.01 -18.51
C VAL A 376 -5.89 -3.76 -18.13
N MET A 377 -5.61 -2.73 -17.31
CA MET A 377 -4.25 -2.46 -16.82
C MET A 377 -3.68 -3.61 -15.99
N LEU A 378 -4.50 -4.26 -15.14
CA LEU A 378 -4.10 -5.42 -14.37
C LEU A 378 -3.85 -6.65 -15.28
N PHE A 379 -4.67 -6.85 -16.29
CA PHE A 379 -4.51 -7.92 -17.26
C PHE A 379 -3.20 -7.78 -18.05
N ILE A 380 -2.90 -6.57 -18.55
CA ILE A 380 -1.63 -6.26 -19.22
C ILE A 380 -0.46 -6.56 -18.29
N CYS A 381 -0.54 -6.15 -17.02
CA CYS A 381 0.47 -6.46 -16.01
C CYS A 381 0.72 -7.98 -15.91
N GLY A 382 -0.34 -8.76 -15.69
CA GLY A 382 -0.24 -10.21 -15.51
C GLY A 382 0.34 -10.94 -16.74
N VAL A 383 -0.12 -10.58 -17.93
CA VAL A 383 0.37 -11.14 -19.19
C VAL A 383 1.85 -10.81 -19.43
N MET A 384 2.26 -9.57 -19.19
CA MET A 384 3.66 -9.17 -19.36
C MET A 384 4.59 -9.89 -18.38
N TYR A 385 4.25 -9.96 -17.10
CA TYR A 385 5.04 -10.74 -16.13
C TYR A 385 5.10 -12.23 -16.49
N TYR A 386 4.00 -12.81 -16.95
CA TYR A 386 3.96 -14.20 -17.41
C TYR A 386 4.89 -14.43 -18.61
N ALA A 387 4.84 -13.53 -19.61
CA ALA A 387 5.66 -13.61 -20.81
C ALA A 387 7.16 -13.52 -20.49
N VAL A 388 7.55 -12.54 -19.65
CA VAL A 388 8.96 -12.39 -19.24
C VAL A 388 9.45 -13.58 -18.43
N ALA A 389 8.66 -14.08 -17.47
CA ALA A 389 9.01 -15.26 -16.68
C ALA A 389 9.12 -16.54 -17.54
N LYS A 390 8.37 -16.63 -18.65
CA LYS A 390 8.49 -17.74 -19.60
C LYS A 390 9.76 -17.65 -20.44
N SER A 391 10.11 -16.46 -20.95
CA SER A 391 11.29 -16.24 -21.79
C SER A 391 12.61 -16.51 -21.06
N VAL A 392 12.72 -16.11 -19.79
CA VAL A 392 13.93 -16.33 -18.97
C VAL A 392 14.17 -17.85 -18.74
N LYS A 393 13.12 -18.63 -18.46
CA LYS A 393 13.28 -20.10 -18.31
C LYS A 393 13.70 -20.80 -19.58
N GLN A 394 13.30 -20.31 -20.74
CA GLN A 394 13.73 -20.87 -22.03
C GLN A 394 15.21 -20.59 -22.33
N SER A 395 15.69 -19.39 -21.99
CA SER A 395 17.11 -19.05 -22.18
C SER A 395 18.05 -19.86 -21.29
N ILE A 396 17.65 -20.19 -20.05
CA ILE A 396 18.44 -21.01 -19.12
C ILE A 396 18.39 -22.50 -19.53
N GLY A 397 17.27 -22.98 -20.08
CA GLY A 397 17.11 -24.35 -20.55
C GLY A 397 17.90 -24.70 -21.81
N ASN A 398 18.16 -23.68 -22.67
CA ASN A 398 18.95 -23.84 -23.90
C ASN A 398 20.48 -23.72 -23.67
N GLN A 399 20.93 -23.37 -22.46
CA GLN A 399 22.34 -23.30 -22.07
C GLN A 399 22.83 -24.52 -21.30
N LYS A 400 21.94 -25.48 -21.03
CA LYS A 400 22.24 -26.81 -20.49
C LYS A 400 22.14 -27.89 -21.57
#